data_3e35f64e54e70d6afd2fbf138637de2d
#
_entry.id   3e35f64e54e70d6afd2fbf138637de2d
#
_cell.length_a   1.000
_cell.length_b   1.000
_cell.length_c   1.000
_cell.angle_alpha   90.00
_cell.angle_beta   90.00
_cell.angle_gamma   90.00
#
_symmetry.space_group_name_H-M   'P 1'
#
loop_
_entity.id
_entity.type
_entity.pdbx_description
1 polymer ?
#
loop_
_entity_poly.entity_id
_entity_poly.type
_entity_poly.pdbx_seq_one_letter_code
_entity_poly.pdbx_strand_id
1 'polypeptide(L)'
;MKLLGRLQSWLAGKSAPAGADTLAEPRPLAEFLRVVEVADATAAAGELFLRKFKHPIPDYPRHFIMQYEPAPGMVETIGYVHYLAFENCWLCGGMCIDGMAQRRMPREHREKIRAAGSLAEHMLRESFRQLGPCAAIFGYVGEASARIVDLRAGFIDTGEPLLMVVWRDAVEADRPALVRKAAALGPF
;
A
#
# COMPACT_ATOMS: atom_id res chain seq x y z
N MET A 1 -30.82 50.15 41.82
CA MET A 1 -31.39 50.15 40.44
C MET A 1 -30.47 49.39 39.57
N LYS A 2 -30.87 48.20 39.26
CA LYS A 2 -30.98 47.49 37.94
C LYS A 2 -29.83 47.70 36.98
N LEU A 3 -29.05 46.65 36.78
CA LEU A 3 -28.71 46.13 35.46
C LEU A 3 -28.23 44.68 35.60
N LEU A 4 -29.19 43.78 35.60
CA LEU A 4 -29.05 42.38 35.18
C LEU A 4 -29.19 42.37 33.66
N GLY A 5 -28.32 41.66 32.97
CA GLY A 5 -28.65 41.36 31.59
C GLY A 5 -27.50 40.79 30.76
N ARG A 6 -27.56 39.49 30.51
CA ARG A 6 -27.01 38.77 29.39
C ARG A 6 -25.58 38.21 29.43
N LEU A 7 -25.45 37.19 30.24
CA LEU A 7 -24.56 36.06 29.94
C LEU A 7 -25.44 34.91 29.40
N GLN A 8 -25.70 34.88 28.14
CA GLN A 8 -26.24 33.67 27.48
C GLN A 8 -25.83 33.70 25.99
N SER A 9 -25.48 32.52 25.52
CA SER A 9 -25.18 32.16 24.12
C SER A 9 -23.71 32.23 23.69
N TRP A 10 -22.89 31.37 24.24
CA TRP A 10 -21.68 30.92 23.53
C TRP A 10 -21.44 29.40 23.70
N LEU A 11 -22.52 28.63 23.52
CA LEU A 11 -22.48 27.18 23.38
C LEU A 11 -23.25 26.80 22.10
N ALA A 12 -22.71 27.19 20.95
CA ALA A 12 -23.16 26.69 19.69
C ALA A 12 -22.02 25.88 19.06
N GLY A 13 -22.12 24.59 19.22
CA GLY A 13 -21.85 23.55 18.27
C GLY A 13 -20.68 23.75 17.30
N LYS A 14 -19.46 23.38 17.71
CA LYS A 14 -18.51 22.84 16.71
C LYS A 14 -18.98 21.44 16.37
N SER A 15 -19.82 21.34 15.35
CA SER A 15 -20.02 20.10 14.63
C SER A 15 -18.65 19.65 14.10
N ALA A 16 -18.17 18.53 14.58
CA ALA A 16 -17.07 17.83 13.95
C ALA A 16 -17.42 17.63 12.45
N PRO A 17 -16.47 17.79 11.52
CA PRO A 17 -16.73 17.42 10.15
C PRO A 17 -17.09 15.93 10.14
N ALA A 18 -18.30 15.62 9.70
CA ALA A 18 -18.70 14.27 9.37
C ALA A 18 -17.66 13.73 8.40
N GLY A 19 -16.84 12.78 8.86
CA GLY A 19 -16.00 12.00 7.99
C GLY A 19 -16.91 11.44 6.91
N ALA A 20 -16.63 11.79 5.66
CA ALA A 20 -17.25 11.17 4.53
C ALA A 20 -17.00 9.67 4.67
N ASP A 21 -18.07 8.95 5.02
CA ASP A 21 -18.16 7.50 4.92
C ASP A 21 -18.16 7.21 3.41
N THR A 22 -16.95 7.22 2.86
CA THR A 22 -16.70 6.84 1.46
C THR A 22 -17.12 5.39 1.44
N LEU A 23 -18.26 5.11 0.78
CA LEU A 23 -18.79 3.78 0.51
C LEU A 23 -17.59 2.89 0.21
N ALA A 24 -17.31 1.96 1.14
CA ALA A 24 -16.16 1.09 1.05
C ALA A 24 -16.23 0.38 -0.30
N GLU A 25 -15.27 0.65 -1.18
CA GLU A 25 -15.22 -0.03 -2.48
C GLU A 25 -15.28 -1.54 -2.27
N PRO A 26 -16.07 -2.27 -3.08
CA PRO A 26 -16.16 -3.71 -2.94
C PRO A 26 -14.77 -4.34 -2.98
N ARG A 27 -14.44 -5.15 -1.98
CA ARG A 27 -13.18 -5.89 -1.90
C ARG A 27 -13.39 -7.32 -2.39
N PRO A 28 -13.42 -7.56 -3.70
CA PRO A 28 -13.90 -8.82 -4.29
C PRO A 28 -13.07 -10.04 -3.89
N LEU A 29 -11.86 -9.83 -3.35
CA LEU A 29 -10.96 -10.91 -2.94
C LEU A 29 -10.89 -11.10 -1.42
N ALA A 30 -11.58 -10.26 -0.62
CA ALA A 30 -11.50 -10.28 0.85
C ALA A 30 -12.03 -11.56 1.51
N GLU A 31 -12.78 -12.40 0.77
CA GLU A 31 -13.26 -13.68 1.26
C GLU A 31 -12.15 -14.72 1.45
N PHE A 32 -11.03 -14.62 0.71
CA PHE A 32 -9.92 -15.57 0.78
C PHE A 32 -8.52 -14.92 0.72
N LEU A 33 -8.41 -13.59 0.55
CA LEU A 33 -7.15 -12.85 0.55
C LEU A 33 -7.21 -11.71 1.56
N ARG A 34 -6.13 -11.56 2.33
CA ARG A 34 -5.93 -10.44 3.25
C ARG A 34 -4.52 -9.90 3.10
N VAL A 35 -4.37 -8.59 3.06
CA VAL A 35 -3.09 -7.91 3.19
C VAL A 35 -3.04 -7.31 4.59
N VAL A 36 -2.08 -7.74 5.39
CA VAL A 36 -1.93 -7.33 6.79
C VAL A 36 -0.54 -6.77 7.04
N GLU A 37 -0.49 -5.71 7.83
CA GLU A 37 0.78 -5.19 8.32
C GLU A 37 1.29 -6.03 9.48
N VAL A 38 2.60 -6.28 9.51
CA VAL A 38 3.29 -7.01 10.57
C VAL A 38 4.54 -6.26 11.00
N ALA A 39 4.89 -6.35 12.27
CA ALA A 39 6.09 -5.70 12.79
C ALA A 39 7.38 -6.38 12.31
N ASP A 40 7.34 -7.70 12.11
CA ASP A 40 8.42 -8.52 11.58
C ASP A 40 7.83 -9.53 10.60
N ALA A 41 8.30 -9.52 9.37
CA ALA A 41 7.87 -10.42 8.32
C ALA A 41 8.81 -11.63 8.13
N THR A 42 9.90 -11.72 8.89
CA THR A 42 10.96 -12.74 8.69
C THR A 42 10.40 -14.14 8.75
N ALA A 43 9.62 -14.46 9.78
CA ALA A 43 9.04 -15.80 9.94
C ALA A 43 7.97 -16.11 8.86
N ALA A 44 7.20 -15.12 8.43
CA ALA A 44 6.07 -15.30 7.53
C ALA A 44 6.46 -15.25 6.04
N ALA A 45 7.42 -14.43 5.66
CA ALA A 45 7.77 -14.14 4.26
C ALA A 45 9.27 -14.23 3.96
N GLY A 46 10.13 -14.51 4.95
CA GLY A 46 11.59 -14.53 4.79
C GLY A 46 12.07 -15.45 3.69
N GLU A 47 11.56 -16.69 3.63
CA GLU A 47 11.93 -17.65 2.58
C GLU A 47 11.44 -17.21 1.19
N LEU A 48 10.24 -16.65 1.09
CA LEU A 48 9.68 -16.14 -0.15
C LEU A 48 10.55 -14.99 -0.69
N PHE A 49 10.90 -14.06 0.18
CA PHE A 49 11.74 -12.91 -0.16
C PHE A 49 13.17 -13.35 -0.56
N LEU A 50 13.79 -14.23 0.21
CA LEU A 50 15.12 -14.77 -0.06
C LEU A 50 15.18 -15.49 -1.42
N ARG A 51 14.13 -16.25 -1.78
CA ARG A 51 14.04 -16.89 -3.10
C ARG A 51 14.05 -15.89 -4.24
N LYS A 52 13.34 -14.75 -4.07
CA LYS A 52 13.22 -13.71 -5.12
C LYS A 52 14.46 -12.82 -5.19
N PHE A 53 14.93 -12.30 -4.05
CA PHE A 53 15.93 -11.22 -4.01
C PHE A 53 17.33 -11.68 -3.63
N LYS A 54 17.50 -12.95 -3.18
CA LYS A 54 18.81 -13.54 -2.81
C LYS A 54 19.47 -12.91 -1.57
N HIS A 55 18.72 -12.16 -0.78
CA HIS A 55 19.13 -11.62 0.51
C HIS A 55 17.95 -11.67 1.50
N PRO A 56 18.17 -11.57 2.80
CA PRO A 56 17.09 -11.53 3.80
C PRO A 56 16.24 -10.27 3.65
N ILE A 57 15.05 -10.29 4.27
CA ILE A 57 14.20 -9.09 4.39
C ILE A 57 15.01 -7.99 5.10
N PRO A 58 15.07 -6.76 4.55
CA PRO A 58 15.73 -5.65 5.21
C PRO A 58 14.91 -5.16 6.42
N ASP A 59 15.60 -4.53 7.37
CA ASP A 59 14.98 -3.90 8.54
C ASP A 59 14.34 -2.55 8.15
N TYR A 60 13.12 -2.61 7.66
CA TYR A 60 12.30 -1.44 7.30
C TYR A 60 11.14 -1.23 8.29
N PRO A 61 10.59 0.00 8.38
CA PRO A 61 9.58 0.29 9.39
C PRO A 61 8.20 -0.31 9.11
N ARG A 62 7.88 -0.65 7.86
CA ARG A 62 6.56 -1.14 7.48
C ARG A 62 6.66 -2.38 6.59
N HIS A 63 6.14 -3.49 7.07
CA HIS A 63 6.07 -4.75 6.35
C HIS A 63 4.62 -5.17 6.16
N PHE A 64 4.27 -5.59 4.96
CA PHE A 64 2.96 -6.15 4.66
C PHE A 64 3.11 -7.55 4.10
N ILE A 65 2.28 -8.48 4.56
CA ILE A 65 2.17 -9.82 4.01
C ILE A 65 0.80 -10.03 3.40
N MET A 66 0.73 -10.78 2.31
CA MET A 66 -0.52 -11.25 1.75
C MET A 66 -0.78 -12.67 2.21
N GLN A 67 -1.88 -12.85 2.90
CA GLN A 67 -2.35 -14.14 3.38
C GLN A 67 -3.46 -14.67 2.46
N TYR A 68 -3.37 -15.94 2.13
CA TYR A 68 -4.38 -16.69 1.40
C TYR A 68 -4.99 -17.73 2.34
N GLU A 69 -6.31 -17.73 2.44
CA GLU A 69 -7.10 -18.64 3.29
C GLU A 69 -8.07 -19.44 2.41
N PRO A 70 -7.65 -20.61 1.86
CA PRO A 70 -8.49 -21.44 1.00
C PRO A 70 -9.69 -22.05 1.73
N ALA A 71 -9.56 -22.25 3.03
CA ALA A 71 -10.60 -22.73 3.93
C ALA A 71 -10.36 -22.15 5.33
N PRO A 72 -11.39 -22.06 6.18
CA PRO A 72 -11.26 -21.48 7.51
C PRO A 72 -10.11 -22.09 8.32
N GLY A 73 -9.19 -21.22 8.79
CA GLY A 73 -8.02 -21.59 9.58
C GLY A 73 -6.82 -22.13 8.79
N MET A 74 -6.92 -22.28 7.47
CA MET A 74 -5.80 -22.67 6.60
C MET A 74 -5.17 -21.44 5.99
N VAL A 75 -4.20 -20.81 6.66
CA VAL A 75 -3.58 -19.56 6.21
C VAL A 75 -2.18 -19.83 5.65
N GLU A 76 -1.93 -19.38 4.42
CA GLU A 76 -0.62 -19.43 3.74
C GLU A 76 -0.21 -18.00 3.38
N THR A 77 1.04 -17.60 3.70
CA THR A 77 1.61 -16.34 3.23
C THR A 77 2.08 -16.50 1.78
N ILE A 78 1.51 -15.70 0.88
CA ILE A 78 1.76 -15.80 -0.57
C ILE A 78 2.29 -14.52 -1.20
N GLY A 79 2.48 -13.46 -0.43
CA GLY A 79 3.01 -12.21 -0.91
C GLY A 79 3.63 -11.37 0.20
N TYR A 80 4.51 -10.47 -0.20
CA TYR A 80 5.21 -9.55 0.69
C TYR A 80 5.57 -8.26 -0.04
N VAL A 81 5.49 -7.15 0.68
CA VAL A 81 6.01 -5.83 0.28
C VAL A 81 6.43 -5.05 1.52
N HIS A 82 7.44 -4.19 1.39
CA HIS A 82 7.86 -3.29 2.46
C HIS A 82 7.96 -1.84 2.01
N TYR A 83 7.93 -0.94 2.99
CA TYR A 83 8.01 0.49 2.77
C TYR A 83 8.99 1.14 3.75
N LEU A 84 9.79 2.07 3.21
CA LEU A 84 10.68 2.92 3.98
C LEU A 84 10.09 4.34 4.06
N ALA A 85 10.13 4.95 5.24
CA ALA A 85 9.71 6.33 5.41
C ALA A 85 10.73 7.30 4.78
N PHE A 86 10.22 8.29 4.06
CA PHE A 86 11.02 9.30 3.41
C PHE A 86 10.28 10.65 3.44
N GLU A 87 10.70 11.56 4.31
CA GLU A 87 9.98 12.81 4.56
C GLU A 87 8.48 12.53 4.87
N ASN A 88 7.58 13.16 4.13
CA ASN A 88 6.14 12.87 4.17
C ASN A 88 5.71 11.91 3.04
N CYS A 89 6.58 10.99 2.63
CA CYS A 89 6.36 10.02 1.56
C CYS A 89 6.72 8.62 2.03
N TRP A 90 6.37 7.62 1.22
CA TRP A 90 6.83 6.25 1.36
C TRP A 90 7.63 5.83 0.13
N LEU A 91 8.69 5.06 0.36
CA LEU A 91 9.46 4.38 -0.67
C LEU A 91 9.03 2.90 -0.66
N CYS A 92 8.40 2.47 -1.75
CA CYS A 92 7.99 1.08 -1.98
C CYS A 92 9.22 0.29 -2.40
N GLY A 93 9.71 -0.56 -1.51
CA GLY A 93 10.86 -1.42 -1.76
C GLY A 93 10.48 -2.75 -2.42
N GLY A 94 11.22 -3.81 -2.06
CA GLY A 94 11.04 -5.12 -2.66
C GLY A 94 9.65 -5.73 -2.44
N MET A 95 8.99 -6.10 -3.53
CA MET A 95 7.72 -6.85 -3.51
C MET A 95 7.88 -8.19 -4.18
N CYS A 96 7.29 -9.24 -3.59
CA CYS A 96 7.23 -10.56 -4.20
C CYS A 96 5.89 -11.27 -3.95
N ILE A 97 5.49 -12.07 -4.94
CA ILE A 97 4.31 -12.94 -4.88
C ILE A 97 4.75 -14.38 -5.14
N ASP A 98 4.20 -15.33 -4.38
CA ASP A 98 4.43 -16.77 -4.62
C ASP A 98 3.59 -17.26 -5.82
N GLY A 99 4.21 -17.28 -6.99
CA GLY A 99 3.57 -17.80 -8.20
C GLY A 99 3.26 -19.30 -8.13
N MET A 100 3.93 -20.07 -7.27
CA MET A 100 3.63 -21.49 -7.07
C MET A 100 2.34 -21.65 -6.25
N ALA A 101 2.17 -20.86 -5.19
CA ALA A 101 0.92 -20.82 -4.44
C ALA A 101 -0.25 -20.45 -5.35
N GLN A 102 -0.12 -19.42 -6.17
CA GLN A 102 -1.15 -19.01 -7.13
C GLN A 102 -1.56 -20.15 -8.09
N ARG A 103 -0.60 -20.96 -8.56
CA ARG A 103 -0.89 -22.09 -9.46
C ARG A 103 -1.68 -23.20 -8.78
N ARG A 104 -1.48 -23.39 -7.46
CA ARG A 104 -2.19 -24.39 -6.65
C ARG A 104 -3.61 -23.99 -6.26
N MET A 105 -3.97 -22.71 -6.40
CA MET A 105 -5.29 -22.20 -6.04
C MET A 105 -6.40 -22.88 -6.88
N PRO A 106 -7.61 -23.06 -6.31
CA PRO A 106 -8.78 -23.46 -7.06
C PRO A 106 -9.03 -22.55 -8.26
N ARG A 107 -9.60 -23.13 -9.31
CA ARG A 107 -9.90 -22.39 -10.55
C ARG A 107 -10.73 -21.14 -10.29
N GLU A 108 -11.76 -21.27 -9.44
CA GLU A 108 -12.64 -20.17 -9.05
C GLU A 108 -11.86 -18.98 -8.45
N HIS A 109 -10.96 -19.22 -7.48
CA HIS A 109 -10.14 -18.16 -6.89
C HIS A 109 -9.23 -17.49 -7.92
N ARG A 110 -8.63 -18.28 -8.82
CA ARG A 110 -7.80 -17.73 -9.90
C ARG A 110 -8.59 -16.87 -10.88
N GLU A 111 -9.83 -17.22 -11.17
CA GLU A 111 -10.74 -16.45 -12.04
C GLU A 111 -11.15 -15.15 -11.35
N LYS A 112 -11.51 -15.17 -10.05
CA LYS A 112 -11.77 -13.95 -9.26
C LYS A 112 -10.58 -13.01 -9.21
N ILE A 113 -9.38 -13.55 -8.97
CA ILE A 113 -8.12 -12.76 -8.98
C ILE A 113 -7.92 -12.12 -10.35
N ARG A 114 -8.07 -12.87 -11.45
CA ARG A 114 -7.89 -12.35 -12.81
C ARG A 114 -8.91 -11.26 -13.14
N ALA A 115 -10.14 -11.41 -12.71
CA ALA A 115 -11.18 -10.40 -12.89
C ALA A 115 -10.90 -9.11 -12.13
N ALA A 116 -10.22 -9.20 -10.96
CA ALA A 116 -9.81 -8.05 -10.15
C ALA A 116 -8.43 -7.48 -10.53
N GLY A 117 -7.74 -8.07 -11.52
CA GLY A 117 -6.38 -7.69 -11.95
C GLY A 117 -5.36 -8.79 -11.67
N SER A 118 -4.52 -8.62 -10.67
CA SER A 118 -3.53 -9.61 -10.25
C SER A 118 -3.31 -9.59 -8.72
N LEU A 119 -2.67 -10.63 -8.18
CA LEU A 119 -2.25 -10.64 -6.78
C LEU A 119 -1.33 -9.48 -6.43
N ALA A 120 -0.39 -9.16 -7.33
CA ALA A 120 0.57 -8.07 -7.14
C ALA A 120 -0.13 -6.70 -7.10
N GLU A 121 -1.07 -6.44 -8.02
CA GLU A 121 -1.92 -5.24 -7.98
C GLU A 121 -2.74 -5.15 -6.69
N HIS A 122 -3.36 -6.25 -6.29
CA HIS A 122 -4.13 -6.32 -5.05
C HIS A 122 -3.25 -6.02 -3.83
N MET A 123 -2.04 -6.61 -3.77
CA MET A 123 -1.06 -6.36 -2.71
C MET A 123 -0.72 -4.88 -2.57
N LEU A 124 -0.38 -4.22 -3.69
CA LEU A 124 -0.05 -2.80 -3.69
C LEU A 124 -1.23 -1.94 -3.26
N ARG A 125 -2.40 -2.12 -3.86
CA ARG A 125 -3.58 -1.31 -3.54
C ARG A 125 -4.00 -1.44 -2.08
N GLU A 126 -4.01 -2.66 -1.53
CA GLU A 126 -4.38 -2.89 -0.14
C GLU A 126 -3.34 -2.33 0.84
N SER A 127 -2.03 -2.49 0.55
CA SER A 127 -0.99 -1.88 1.39
C SER A 127 -1.03 -0.35 1.33
N PHE A 128 -1.26 0.27 0.16
CA PHE A 128 -1.41 1.72 0.03
C PHE A 128 -2.52 2.29 0.91
N ARG A 129 -3.66 1.60 1.02
CA ARG A 129 -4.76 2.02 1.90
C ARG A 129 -4.36 2.05 3.37
N GLN A 130 -3.46 1.14 3.77
CA GLN A 130 -3.01 0.98 5.15
C GLN A 130 -1.83 1.90 5.51
N LEU A 131 -1.12 2.49 4.53
CA LEU A 131 -0.01 3.41 4.79
C LEU A 131 -0.44 4.73 5.46
N GLY A 132 -1.73 5.06 5.41
CA GLY A 132 -2.25 6.32 5.93
C GLY A 132 -1.95 7.53 5.03
N PRO A 133 -2.20 8.76 5.52
CA PRO A 133 -1.92 9.99 4.78
C PRO A 133 -0.43 10.15 4.49
N CYS A 134 -0.09 10.54 3.25
CA CYS A 134 1.26 10.84 2.82
C CYS A 134 1.23 11.67 1.53
N ALA A 135 2.30 12.39 1.22
CA ALA A 135 2.39 13.18 0.00
C ALA A 135 2.46 12.30 -1.25
N ALA A 136 3.25 11.23 -1.20
CA ALA A 136 3.49 10.34 -2.33
C ALA A 136 3.99 8.96 -1.88
N ILE A 137 3.89 8.00 -2.80
CA ILE A 137 4.56 6.70 -2.70
C ILE A 137 5.45 6.58 -3.94
N PHE A 138 6.76 6.43 -3.74
CA PHE A 138 7.73 6.22 -4.81
C PHE A 138 8.10 4.74 -4.92
N GLY A 139 8.47 4.28 -6.12
CA GLY A 139 9.00 2.95 -6.36
C GLY A 139 10.03 2.95 -7.48
N TYR A 140 11.12 2.17 -7.33
CA TYR A 140 12.05 1.88 -8.41
C TYR A 140 11.66 0.58 -9.11
N VAL A 141 11.41 0.65 -10.44
CA VAL A 141 10.82 -0.46 -11.21
C VAL A 141 11.68 -0.78 -12.41
N GLY A 142 12.60 -1.72 -12.24
CA GLY A 142 13.54 -2.14 -13.29
C GLY A 142 13.03 -3.23 -14.22
N GLU A 143 12.00 -3.99 -13.81
CA GLU A 143 11.47 -5.12 -14.59
C GLU A 143 10.20 -4.71 -15.35
N ALA A 144 10.14 -4.98 -16.65
CA ALA A 144 9.00 -4.60 -17.49
C ALA A 144 7.66 -5.18 -17.01
N SER A 145 7.66 -6.41 -16.52
CA SER A 145 6.45 -7.06 -15.98
C SER A 145 5.96 -6.39 -14.70
N ALA A 146 6.87 -5.98 -13.80
CA ALA A 146 6.55 -5.23 -12.59
C ALA A 146 5.95 -3.87 -12.95
N ARG A 147 6.55 -3.16 -13.93
CA ARG A 147 6.04 -1.87 -14.38
C ARG A 147 4.56 -1.92 -14.82
N ILE A 148 4.14 -2.99 -15.51
CA ILE A 148 2.73 -3.15 -15.92
C ILE A 148 1.81 -3.23 -14.68
N VAL A 149 2.24 -3.96 -13.65
CA VAL A 149 1.51 -4.08 -12.38
C VAL A 149 1.43 -2.73 -11.68
N ASP A 150 2.56 -2.02 -11.59
CA ASP A 150 2.67 -0.74 -10.90
C ASP A 150 1.81 0.33 -11.57
N LEU A 151 1.83 0.43 -12.90
CA LEU A 151 0.93 1.32 -13.64
C LEU A 151 -0.54 1.04 -13.33
N ARG A 152 -0.94 -0.23 -13.26
CA ARG A 152 -2.30 -0.62 -12.91
C ARG A 152 -2.63 -0.37 -11.45
N ALA A 153 -1.64 -0.43 -10.56
CA ALA A 153 -1.82 -0.10 -9.15
C ALA A 153 -1.93 1.42 -8.89
N GLY A 154 -1.62 2.26 -9.90
CA GLY A 154 -1.76 3.71 -9.84
C GLY A 154 -0.47 4.49 -9.87
N PHE A 155 0.68 3.83 -10.01
CA PHE A 155 1.94 4.52 -10.28
C PHE A 155 1.91 5.19 -11.67
N ILE A 156 2.59 6.30 -11.76
CA ILE A 156 2.88 7.00 -13.02
C ILE A 156 4.39 7.27 -13.12
N ASP A 157 4.86 7.56 -14.33
CA ASP A 157 6.25 7.95 -14.55
C ASP A 157 6.55 9.32 -13.96
N THR A 158 7.73 9.46 -13.38
CA THR A 158 8.22 10.74 -12.86
C THR A 158 9.00 11.54 -13.90
N GLY A 159 9.45 10.90 -14.97
CA GLY A 159 10.46 11.42 -15.90
C GLY A 159 11.89 11.01 -15.54
N GLU A 160 12.15 10.60 -14.30
CA GLU A 160 13.43 10.01 -13.90
C GLU A 160 13.47 8.52 -14.24
N PRO A 161 14.60 7.99 -14.71
CA PRO A 161 14.72 6.60 -15.13
C PRO A 161 14.31 5.64 -14.01
N LEU A 162 13.41 4.69 -14.32
CA LEU A 162 12.91 3.64 -13.44
C LEU A 162 12.14 4.12 -12.19
N LEU A 163 12.13 5.42 -11.88
CA LEU A 163 11.42 5.97 -10.74
C LEU A 163 9.97 6.26 -11.12
N MET A 164 9.05 5.66 -10.38
CA MET A 164 7.61 5.85 -10.53
C MET A 164 7.02 6.43 -9.25
N VAL A 165 5.81 7.01 -9.32
CA VAL A 165 5.15 7.65 -8.19
C VAL A 165 3.64 7.44 -8.21
N VAL A 166 3.06 7.26 -7.03
CA VAL A 166 1.64 7.46 -6.75
C VAL A 166 1.51 8.77 -5.97
N TRP A 167 0.94 9.78 -6.57
CA TRP A 167 0.62 11.03 -5.86
C TRP A 167 -0.59 10.83 -4.96
N ARG A 168 -0.50 11.37 -3.74
CA ARG A 168 -1.57 11.36 -2.74
C ARG A 168 -1.89 12.82 -2.36
N ASP A 169 -1.41 13.27 -1.21
CA ASP A 169 -1.71 14.59 -0.65
C ASP A 169 -0.64 15.64 -1.01
N ALA A 170 0.26 15.34 -1.97
CA ALA A 170 1.33 16.26 -2.38
C ALA A 170 0.76 17.51 -3.05
N VAL A 171 1.16 18.68 -2.57
CA VAL A 171 0.94 19.95 -3.26
C VAL A 171 1.67 19.91 -4.60
N GLU A 172 1.01 20.32 -5.68
CA GLU A 172 1.54 20.19 -7.03
C GLU A 172 2.88 20.92 -7.20
N ALA A 173 3.04 22.09 -6.58
CA ALA A 173 4.27 22.86 -6.63
C ALA A 173 5.48 22.15 -6.00
N ASP A 174 5.25 21.23 -5.06
CA ASP A 174 6.32 20.50 -4.35
C ASP A 174 6.74 19.20 -5.08
N ARG A 175 5.91 18.71 -6.00
CA ARG A 175 6.16 17.43 -6.70
C ARG A 175 7.52 17.33 -7.37
N PRO A 176 8.01 18.34 -8.12
CA PRO A 176 9.33 18.27 -8.75
C PRO A 176 10.49 18.16 -7.73
N ALA A 177 10.35 18.79 -6.57
CA ALA A 177 11.36 18.71 -5.53
C ALA A 177 11.38 17.31 -4.87
N LEU A 178 10.21 16.73 -4.61
CA LEU A 178 10.08 15.37 -4.08
C LEU A 178 10.66 14.34 -5.05
N VAL A 179 10.39 14.46 -6.34
CA VAL A 179 10.95 13.56 -7.37
C VAL A 179 12.48 13.63 -7.37
N ARG A 180 13.08 14.85 -7.42
CA ARG A 180 14.54 14.99 -7.41
C ARG A 180 15.19 14.39 -6.16
N LYS A 181 14.56 14.58 -5.00
CA LYS A 181 15.06 14.01 -3.73
C LYS A 181 14.96 12.47 -3.72
N ALA A 182 13.83 11.91 -4.16
CA ALA A 182 13.67 10.46 -4.24
C ALA A 182 14.66 9.84 -5.25
N ALA A 183 14.85 10.48 -6.42
CA ALA A 183 15.83 10.05 -7.41
C ALA A 183 17.28 10.06 -6.88
N ALA A 184 17.63 11.04 -6.04
CA ALA A 184 18.95 11.15 -5.46
C ALA A 184 19.29 10.02 -4.45
N LEU A 185 18.29 9.32 -3.90
CA LEU A 185 18.51 8.16 -3.04
C LEU A 185 19.02 6.94 -3.83
N GLY A 186 18.73 6.87 -5.12
CA GLY A 186 18.93 5.66 -5.91
C GLY A 186 17.89 4.57 -5.60
N PRO A 187 18.08 3.35 -6.11
CA PRO A 187 17.19 2.22 -5.83
C PRO A 187 17.14 1.89 -4.33
N PHE A 188 15.95 1.69 -3.82
CA PHE A 188 15.64 1.41 -2.41
C PHE A 188 14.82 0.12 -2.26
#